data_223839e9f6ecadb503c36087000d1d5b
#
_entry.id   223839e9f6ecadb503c36087000d1d5b
#
_cell.length_a   1.000
_cell.length_b   1.000
_cell.length_c   1.000
_cell.angle_alpha   90.00
_cell.angle_beta   90.00
_cell.angle_gamma   90.00
#
_symmetry.space_group_name_H-M   'P 1'
#
loop_
_entity.id
_entity.type
_entity.pdbx_description
1 polymer ?
#
loop_
_entity_poly.entity_id
_entity_poly.type
_entity_poly.pdbx_seq_one_letter_code
_entity_poly.pdbx_strand_id
1 'polypeptide(L)'
;MNIWLSFLLEQNLFKLYSTNMADALEKPILETENWTYYDYKNWELKKGERYEIINGGVYAMAAPNTRHQIILMELSRQFANFLVEKPCKVFPAPFDVRLYYEEDESDNTVVQPDISVVCDKEKLGEEGCRGAPDFVAEILSPSNTAIEMQRKFDVYRDAGVREYWVLDPENKHISVYLFDGEKIISRTYREKDQVPVSILSGLMIDLSAVFAE
;
A
#
# COMPACT_ATOMS: atom_id res chain seq x y z
N MET A 1 -24.32 -2.24 23.53
CA MET A 1 -24.54 -0.94 22.85
C MET A 1 -23.66 -0.92 21.60
N ASN A 2 -24.30 -1.12 20.56
CA ASN A 2 -24.11 -1.41 19.14
C ASN A 2 -22.73 -1.15 18.47
N ILE A 3 -22.02 -2.24 18.21
CA ILE A 3 -20.87 -2.34 17.29
C ILE A 3 -21.29 -1.93 15.84
N TRP A 4 -22.58 -2.03 15.51
CA TRP A 4 -23.14 -1.64 14.21
C TRP A 4 -23.16 -0.13 13.95
N LEU A 5 -23.14 0.71 15.00
CA LEU A 5 -23.11 2.18 14.82
C LEU A 5 -21.72 2.67 14.43
N SER A 6 -20.64 1.99 14.87
CA SER A 6 -19.26 2.35 14.50
C SER A 6 -18.99 2.07 13.02
N PHE A 7 -19.46 0.92 12.53
CA PHE A 7 -19.30 0.53 11.12
C PHE A 7 -20.08 1.45 10.16
N LEU A 8 -21.26 1.94 10.58
CA LEU A 8 -22.06 2.90 9.80
C LEU A 8 -21.50 4.33 9.83
N LEU A 9 -20.77 4.70 10.89
CA LEU A 9 -20.11 6.01 10.97
C LEU A 9 -18.85 6.06 10.10
N GLU A 10 -18.07 5.00 10.02
CA GLU A 10 -16.92 4.90 9.12
C GLU A 10 -17.36 4.86 7.64
N GLN A 11 -18.44 4.16 7.32
CA GLN A 11 -19.03 4.19 5.97
C GLN A 11 -19.63 5.56 5.62
N ASN A 12 -20.11 6.34 6.60
CA ASN A 12 -20.59 7.68 6.36
C ASN A 12 -19.48 8.73 6.22
N LEU A 13 -18.33 8.56 6.86
CA LEU A 13 -17.14 9.40 6.57
C LEU A 13 -16.66 9.17 5.12
N PHE A 14 -16.64 7.93 4.65
CA PHE A 14 -16.36 7.62 3.23
C PHE A 14 -17.41 8.24 2.29
N LYS A 15 -18.69 8.25 2.68
CA LYS A 15 -19.80 8.83 1.89
C LYS A 15 -19.80 10.37 1.85
N LEU A 16 -19.36 11.05 2.91
CA LEU A 16 -19.28 12.51 2.94
C LEU A 16 -18.17 13.09 2.06
N TYR A 17 -17.11 12.31 1.78
CA TYR A 17 -16.11 12.70 0.77
C TYR A 17 -16.57 12.42 -0.67
N SER A 18 -17.60 11.58 -0.89
CA SER A 18 -18.02 11.14 -2.23
C SER A 18 -19.04 12.06 -2.92
N THR A 19 -19.62 13.07 -2.27
CA THR A 19 -20.73 13.84 -2.83
C THR A 19 -20.34 15.10 -3.63
N ASN A 20 -19.04 15.46 -3.72
CA ASN A 20 -18.61 16.62 -4.50
C ASN A 20 -17.48 16.36 -5.52
N MET A 21 -17.09 15.12 -5.78
CA MET A 21 -16.05 14.76 -6.77
C MET A 21 -16.46 13.61 -7.70
N ALA A 22 -17.71 13.58 -8.12
CA ALA A 22 -18.22 12.53 -9.02
C ALA A 22 -17.66 12.58 -10.46
N ASP A 23 -16.82 13.56 -10.82
CA ASP A 23 -16.37 13.79 -12.20
C ASP A 23 -14.86 13.56 -12.46
N ALA A 24 -14.08 13.21 -11.46
CA ALA A 24 -12.70 12.80 -11.68
C ALA A 24 -12.51 11.32 -11.30
N LEU A 25 -13.21 10.43 -11.98
CA LEU A 25 -12.83 9.04 -12.03
C LEU A 25 -11.41 9.00 -12.60
N GLU A 26 -10.45 8.61 -11.80
CA GLU A 26 -9.11 8.32 -12.27
C GLU A 26 -9.22 7.14 -13.24
N LYS A 27 -9.34 7.51 -14.52
CA LYS A 27 -9.35 6.52 -15.59
C LYS A 27 -7.94 6.02 -15.78
N PRO A 28 -7.75 4.73 -16.10
CA PRO A 28 -6.44 4.27 -16.53
C PRO A 28 -5.97 5.17 -17.68
N ILE A 29 -4.69 5.52 -17.68
CA ILE A 29 -4.10 6.40 -18.72
C ILE A 29 -4.23 5.77 -20.09
N LEU A 30 -4.23 4.44 -20.16
CA LEU A 30 -4.46 3.68 -21.36
C LEU A 30 -5.76 2.88 -21.18
N GLU A 31 -6.78 3.22 -21.97
CA GLU A 31 -8.02 2.45 -22.07
C GLU A 31 -7.82 1.10 -22.80
N THR A 32 -6.57 0.70 -23.06
CA THR A 32 -6.23 -0.58 -23.67
C THR A 32 -6.32 -1.67 -22.63
N GLU A 33 -7.24 -2.57 -22.87
CA GLU A 33 -7.63 -3.66 -21.99
C GLU A 33 -6.46 -4.64 -21.75
N ASN A 34 -6.28 -5.04 -20.49
CA ASN A 34 -5.46 -6.16 -20.05
C ASN A 34 -3.95 -6.07 -20.25
N TRP A 35 -3.34 -4.97 -19.78
CA TRP A 35 -1.90 -4.93 -19.63
C TRP A 35 -1.41 -6.01 -18.66
N THR A 36 -0.29 -6.65 -19.03
CA THR A 36 0.37 -7.68 -18.26
C THR A 36 1.75 -7.19 -17.77
N TYR A 37 2.40 -7.98 -16.91
CA TYR A 37 3.77 -7.70 -16.53
C TYR A 37 4.71 -7.73 -17.73
N TYR A 38 4.47 -8.61 -18.71
CA TYR A 38 5.22 -8.62 -19.96
C TYR A 38 5.17 -7.25 -20.66
N ASP A 39 4.00 -6.63 -20.76
CA ASP A 39 3.82 -5.33 -21.39
C ASP A 39 4.52 -4.22 -20.57
N TYR A 40 4.38 -4.24 -19.24
CA TYR A 40 5.01 -3.30 -18.33
C TYR A 40 6.54 -3.32 -18.43
N LYS A 41 7.14 -4.49 -18.41
CA LYS A 41 8.59 -4.68 -18.46
C LYS A 41 9.20 -4.22 -19.79
N ASN A 42 8.46 -4.38 -20.89
CA ASN A 42 8.89 -4.01 -22.23
C ASN A 42 8.46 -2.59 -22.65
N TRP A 43 7.78 -1.86 -21.76
CA TRP A 43 7.33 -0.51 -22.05
C TRP A 43 8.47 0.51 -21.95
N GLU A 44 8.68 1.28 -23.02
CA GLU A 44 9.62 2.41 -23.02
C GLU A 44 9.02 3.59 -22.24
N LEU A 45 9.24 3.63 -20.94
CA LEU A 45 8.84 4.74 -20.09
C LEU A 45 9.66 5.99 -20.37
N LYS A 46 9.04 7.17 -20.36
CA LYS A 46 9.79 8.41 -20.34
C LYS A 46 10.56 8.53 -19.02
N LYS A 47 11.72 9.16 -19.08
CA LYS A 47 12.60 9.30 -17.92
C LYS A 47 11.88 9.98 -16.75
N GLY A 48 11.78 9.25 -15.64
CA GLY A 48 11.19 9.73 -14.39
C GLY A 48 9.69 9.46 -14.23
N GLU A 49 9.01 8.87 -15.21
CA GLU A 49 7.64 8.40 -15.07
C GLU A 49 7.63 7.03 -14.41
N ARG A 50 6.65 6.81 -13.51
CA ARG A 50 6.37 5.52 -12.87
C ARG A 50 4.90 5.21 -13.00
N TYR A 51 4.59 3.92 -13.12
CA TYR A 51 3.24 3.43 -13.31
C TYR A 51 3.01 2.17 -12.50
N GLU A 52 1.77 1.92 -12.16
CA GLU A 52 1.28 0.66 -11.62
C GLU A 52 0.31 0.04 -12.61
N ILE A 53 0.23 -1.29 -12.62
CA ILE A 53 -0.83 -2.02 -13.30
C ILE A 53 -1.72 -2.63 -12.24
N ILE A 54 -3.02 -2.39 -12.31
CA ILE A 54 -3.98 -2.98 -11.39
C ILE A 54 -5.14 -3.55 -12.21
N ASN A 55 -5.30 -4.88 -12.18
CA ASN A 55 -6.29 -5.61 -12.96
C ASN A 55 -6.26 -5.24 -14.46
N GLY A 56 -5.05 -5.11 -15.03
CA GLY A 56 -4.83 -4.77 -16.43
C GLY A 56 -4.97 -3.28 -16.79
N GLY A 57 -5.39 -2.44 -15.86
CA GLY A 57 -5.41 -0.99 -16.03
C GLY A 57 -4.08 -0.35 -15.63
N VAL A 58 -3.60 0.62 -16.41
CA VAL A 58 -2.32 1.33 -16.18
C VAL A 58 -2.58 2.67 -15.49
N TYR A 59 -1.92 2.92 -14.37
CA TYR A 59 -2.09 4.12 -13.55
C TYR A 59 -0.75 4.83 -13.33
N ALA A 60 -0.69 6.14 -13.60
CA ALA A 60 0.49 6.93 -13.31
C ALA A 60 0.64 7.19 -11.82
N MET A 61 1.87 7.07 -11.35
CA MET A 61 2.21 7.44 -9.98
C MET A 61 2.69 8.89 -9.92
N ALA A 62 2.16 9.65 -8.96
CA ALA A 62 2.64 11.00 -8.68
C ALA A 62 4.04 10.97 -8.04
N ALA A 63 4.83 12.03 -8.28
CA ALA A 63 6.08 12.21 -7.57
C ALA A 63 5.80 12.51 -6.08
N PRO A 64 6.47 11.82 -5.14
CA PRO A 64 6.26 12.05 -3.72
C PRO A 64 6.79 13.43 -3.30
N ASN A 65 6.08 14.10 -2.38
CA ASN A 65 6.53 15.34 -1.78
C ASN A 65 7.51 15.09 -0.61
N THR A 66 8.13 16.16 -0.10
CA THR A 66 9.13 16.08 0.98
C THR A 66 8.58 15.41 2.24
N ARG A 67 7.35 15.74 2.64
CA ARG A 67 6.72 15.16 3.85
C ARG A 67 6.52 13.66 3.70
N HIS A 68 6.04 13.22 2.55
CA HIS A 68 5.92 11.80 2.22
C HIS A 68 7.26 11.08 2.37
N GLN A 69 8.35 11.67 1.82
CA GLN A 69 9.69 11.08 1.89
C GLN A 69 10.26 11.03 3.34
N ILE A 70 9.96 12.03 4.18
CA ILE A 70 10.36 12.00 5.60
C ILE A 70 9.67 10.84 6.32
N ILE A 71 8.36 10.68 6.13
CA ILE A 71 7.58 9.59 6.73
C ILE A 71 8.06 8.23 6.22
N LEU A 72 8.27 8.10 4.90
CA LEU A 72 8.77 6.87 4.27
C LEU A 72 10.11 6.45 4.86
N MET A 73 11.05 7.39 4.99
CA MET A 73 12.39 7.11 5.51
C MET A 73 12.34 6.70 6.98
N GLU A 74 11.58 7.42 7.80
CA GLU A 74 11.51 7.12 9.24
C GLU A 74 10.82 5.79 9.50
N LEU A 75 9.72 5.51 8.81
CA LEU A 75 9.02 4.23 8.92
C LEU A 75 9.92 3.07 8.45
N SER A 76 10.60 3.24 7.32
CA SER A 76 11.57 2.26 6.80
C SER A 76 12.70 2.01 7.79
N ARG A 77 13.22 3.05 8.45
CA ARG A 77 14.27 2.95 9.47
C ARG A 77 13.83 2.10 10.67
N GLN A 78 12.61 2.33 11.17
CA GLN A 78 12.08 1.57 12.31
C GLN A 78 11.94 0.09 11.95
N PHE A 79 11.37 -0.24 10.78
CA PHE A 79 11.30 -1.62 10.28
C PHE A 79 12.69 -2.22 10.09
N ALA A 80 13.58 -1.53 9.39
CA ALA A 80 14.93 -2.04 9.08
C ALA A 80 15.73 -2.33 10.34
N ASN A 81 15.69 -1.44 11.34
CA ASN A 81 16.37 -1.65 12.63
C ASN A 81 15.85 -2.91 13.35
N PHE A 82 14.54 -3.11 13.35
CA PHE A 82 13.96 -4.29 13.99
C PHE A 82 14.27 -5.59 13.24
N LEU A 83 14.39 -5.53 11.91
CA LEU A 83 14.59 -6.69 11.06
C LEU A 83 16.06 -7.10 10.89
N VAL A 84 17.00 -6.42 11.55
CA VAL A 84 18.41 -6.86 11.60
C VAL A 84 18.48 -8.29 12.11
N GLU A 85 19.21 -9.14 11.37
CA GLU A 85 19.37 -10.58 11.66
C GLU A 85 18.09 -11.43 11.66
N LYS A 86 16.97 -10.86 11.21
CA LYS A 86 15.69 -11.59 11.05
C LYS A 86 15.45 -12.04 9.60
N PRO A 87 14.60 -13.05 9.38
CA PRO A 87 14.35 -13.60 8.05
C PRO A 87 13.63 -12.62 7.14
N CYS A 88 12.70 -11.80 7.68
CA CYS A 88 11.96 -10.83 6.89
C CYS A 88 12.83 -9.66 6.45
N LYS A 89 12.49 -9.08 5.30
CA LYS A 89 13.16 -7.90 4.75
C LYS A 89 12.13 -6.80 4.46
N VAL A 90 12.52 -5.54 4.67
CA VAL A 90 11.73 -4.37 4.32
C VAL A 90 12.28 -3.74 3.05
N PHE A 91 11.37 -3.35 2.17
CA PHE A 91 11.65 -2.71 0.88
C PHE A 91 10.83 -1.43 0.77
N PRO A 92 11.45 -0.25 0.77
CA PRO A 92 10.77 0.98 0.38
C PRO A 92 10.66 1.09 -1.15
N ALA A 93 9.67 1.84 -1.64
CA ALA A 93 9.53 2.17 -3.05
C ALA A 93 10.79 2.90 -3.61
N PRO A 94 11.15 2.68 -4.91
CA PRO A 94 10.46 1.81 -5.86
C PRO A 94 10.85 0.34 -5.67
N PHE A 95 9.86 -0.52 -5.55
CA PHE A 95 10.05 -1.97 -5.45
C PHE A 95 8.82 -2.64 -6.04
N ASP A 96 8.97 -3.33 -7.18
CA ASP A 96 7.85 -3.95 -7.87
C ASP A 96 7.32 -5.15 -7.10
N VAL A 97 6.00 -5.22 -6.98
CA VAL A 97 5.27 -6.32 -6.35
C VAL A 97 4.26 -6.85 -7.36
N ARG A 98 4.50 -8.05 -7.86
CA ARG A 98 3.63 -8.79 -8.77
C ARG A 98 2.65 -9.61 -7.95
N LEU A 99 1.50 -9.03 -7.58
CA LEU A 99 0.59 -9.60 -6.58
C LEU A 99 0.06 -10.99 -6.95
N TYR A 100 -0.22 -11.23 -8.23
CA TYR A 100 -0.72 -12.50 -8.76
C TYR A 100 0.31 -13.13 -9.71
N TYR A 101 1.55 -13.29 -9.21
CA TYR A 101 2.70 -13.73 -9.99
C TYR A 101 2.44 -14.97 -10.83
N GLU A 102 2.75 -14.86 -12.13
CA GLU A 102 2.80 -15.97 -13.09
C GLU A 102 4.17 -16.03 -13.77
N GLU A 103 4.69 -17.24 -13.98
CA GLU A 103 6.02 -17.43 -14.59
C GLU A 103 6.09 -16.97 -16.04
N ASP A 104 4.97 -17.02 -16.75
CA ASP A 104 4.85 -16.58 -18.15
C ASP A 104 4.63 -15.07 -18.31
N GLU A 105 4.72 -14.31 -17.21
CA GLU A 105 4.54 -12.86 -17.16
C GLU A 105 3.13 -12.38 -17.61
N SER A 106 2.13 -13.25 -17.53
CA SER A 106 0.72 -12.92 -17.86
C SER A 106 -0.05 -12.25 -16.71
N ASP A 107 0.55 -12.15 -15.54
CA ASP A 107 -0.03 -11.45 -14.39
C ASP A 107 -0.26 -9.96 -14.71
N ASN A 108 -1.40 -9.46 -14.31
CA ASN A 108 -1.92 -8.14 -14.70
C ASN A 108 -2.05 -7.15 -13.53
N THR A 109 -1.33 -7.42 -12.43
CA THR A 109 -1.33 -6.54 -11.26
C THR A 109 0.08 -6.42 -10.70
N VAL A 110 0.70 -5.28 -11.00
CA VAL A 110 2.05 -4.89 -10.56
C VAL A 110 1.95 -3.55 -9.85
N VAL A 111 2.27 -3.52 -8.58
CA VAL A 111 2.19 -2.34 -7.73
C VAL A 111 3.54 -1.98 -7.13
N GLN A 112 3.73 -0.73 -6.72
CA GLN A 112 4.92 -0.25 -6.01
C GLN A 112 4.50 0.37 -4.68
N PRO A 113 4.16 -0.45 -3.66
CA PRO A 113 3.78 0.08 -2.36
C PRO A 113 4.90 0.92 -1.75
N ASP A 114 4.57 1.95 -1.00
CA ASP A 114 5.58 2.78 -0.34
C ASP A 114 6.49 1.95 0.57
N ILE A 115 5.93 0.97 1.30
CA ILE A 115 6.71 -0.01 2.07
C ILE A 115 6.11 -1.40 1.89
N SER A 116 6.99 -2.36 1.64
CA SER A 116 6.67 -3.79 1.64
C SER A 116 7.56 -4.55 2.62
N VAL A 117 7.01 -5.52 3.36
CA VAL A 117 7.82 -6.49 4.13
C VAL A 117 7.55 -7.89 3.60
N VAL A 118 8.63 -8.58 3.26
CA VAL A 118 8.60 -9.95 2.72
C VAL A 118 9.35 -10.87 3.66
N CYS A 119 8.69 -11.91 4.16
CA CYS A 119 9.26 -12.88 5.09
C CYS A 119 9.67 -14.19 4.39
N ASP A 120 9.02 -14.51 3.28
CA ASP A 120 9.35 -15.64 2.45
C ASP A 120 10.39 -15.23 1.39
N LYS A 121 11.61 -15.76 1.50
CA LYS A 121 12.71 -15.45 0.59
C LYS A 121 12.48 -15.95 -0.84
N GLU A 122 11.68 -17.00 -1.01
CA GLU A 122 11.37 -17.56 -2.33
C GLU A 122 10.55 -16.57 -3.19
N LYS A 123 9.87 -15.62 -2.53
CA LYS A 123 9.17 -14.53 -3.22
C LYS A 123 10.10 -13.43 -3.74
N LEU A 124 11.37 -13.41 -3.36
CA LEU A 124 12.30 -12.35 -3.76
C LEU A 124 13.05 -12.75 -5.04
N GLY A 125 12.74 -12.06 -6.14
CA GLY A 125 13.45 -12.14 -7.41
C GLY A 125 14.34 -10.93 -7.66
N GLU A 126 15.12 -10.94 -8.76
CA GLU A 126 15.90 -9.77 -9.17
C GLU A 126 15.02 -8.57 -9.54
N GLU A 127 13.79 -8.82 -9.99
CA GLU A 127 12.84 -7.83 -10.50
C GLU A 127 11.86 -7.32 -9.42
N GLY A 128 11.89 -7.87 -8.20
CA GLY A 128 10.99 -7.49 -7.12
C GLY A 128 10.37 -8.67 -6.37
N CYS A 129 9.16 -8.49 -5.86
CA CYS A 129 8.40 -9.48 -5.11
C CYS A 129 7.46 -10.28 -6.02
N ARG A 130 7.54 -11.61 -5.93
CA ARG A 130 6.68 -12.57 -6.62
C ARG A 130 5.54 -13.01 -5.70
N GLY A 131 4.35 -12.48 -5.92
CA GLY A 131 3.20 -12.67 -5.05
C GLY A 131 3.10 -11.62 -3.94
N ALA A 132 2.07 -11.76 -3.09
CA ALA A 132 1.79 -10.79 -2.04
C ALA A 132 2.89 -10.76 -0.96
N PRO A 133 3.40 -9.57 -0.57
CA PRO A 133 4.20 -9.40 0.63
C PRO A 133 3.37 -9.67 1.89
N ASP A 134 4.04 -9.89 3.04
CA ASP A 134 3.35 -10.10 4.32
C ASP A 134 2.73 -8.81 4.86
N PHE A 135 3.37 -7.67 4.57
CA PHE A 135 2.95 -6.34 5.01
C PHE A 135 3.09 -5.33 3.87
N VAL A 136 2.15 -4.41 3.81
CA VAL A 136 2.17 -3.25 2.91
C VAL A 136 1.82 -1.99 3.68
N ALA A 137 2.49 -0.88 3.39
CA ALA A 137 2.05 0.45 3.80
C ALA A 137 2.01 1.41 2.61
N GLU A 138 0.98 2.25 2.59
CA GLU A 138 0.79 3.35 1.64
C GLU A 138 0.72 4.67 2.42
N ILE A 139 1.47 5.66 1.97
CA ILE A 139 1.51 7.00 2.56
C ILE A 139 0.72 7.93 1.64
N LEU A 140 -0.39 8.45 2.13
CA LEU A 140 -1.27 9.31 1.34
C LEU A 140 -0.55 10.60 0.90
N SER A 141 -0.80 10.96 -0.34
CA SER A 141 -0.47 12.27 -0.91
C SER A 141 -1.76 13.03 -1.26
N PRO A 142 -1.72 14.36 -1.42
CA PRO A 142 -2.91 15.13 -1.82
C PRO A 142 -3.52 14.72 -3.16
N SER A 143 -2.79 13.97 -3.99
CA SER A 143 -3.28 13.48 -5.27
C SER A 143 -4.02 12.14 -5.17
N ASN A 144 -3.93 11.41 -4.04
CA ASN A 144 -4.63 10.14 -3.92
C ASN A 144 -6.14 10.33 -3.84
N THR A 145 -6.86 9.51 -4.59
CA THR A 145 -8.32 9.48 -4.58
C THR A 145 -8.87 8.35 -3.71
N ALA A 146 -10.09 8.50 -3.21
CA ALA A 146 -10.75 7.43 -2.46
C ALA A 146 -10.92 6.15 -3.31
N ILE A 147 -11.12 6.29 -4.62
CA ILE A 147 -11.27 5.17 -5.56
C ILE A 147 -9.97 4.42 -5.73
N GLU A 148 -8.83 5.13 -5.87
CA GLU A 148 -7.51 4.53 -5.92
C GLU A 148 -7.22 3.72 -4.65
N MET A 149 -7.45 4.33 -3.49
CA MET A 149 -7.22 3.66 -2.20
C MET A 149 -8.12 2.45 -1.99
N GLN A 150 -9.38 2.51 -2.45
CA GLN A 150 -10.27 1.35 -2.41
C GLN A 150 -9.77 0.22 -3.33
N ARG A 151 -9.31 0.56 -4.53
CA ARG A 151 -8.73 -0.41 -5.47
C ARG A 151 -7.50 -1.10 -4.90
N LYS A 152 -6.57 -0.33 -4.31
CA LYS A 152 -5.39 -0.87 -3.63
C LYS A 152 -5.77 -1.76 -2.45
N PHE A 153 -6.73 -1.33 -1.63
CA PHE A 153 -7.25 -2.14 -0.53
C PHE A 153 -7.76 -3.51 -1.00
N ASP A 154 -8.58 -3.53 -2.07
CA ASP A 154 -9.15 -4.76 -2.59
C ASP A 154 -8.08 -5.70 -3.15
N VAL A 155 -7.15 -5.21 -3.97
CA VAL A 155 -6.11 -6.08 -4.54
C VAL A 155 -5.12 -6.59 -3.49
N TYR A 156 -4.78 -5.81 -2.45
CA TYR A 156 -3.92 -6.30 -1.37
C TYR A 156 -4.61 -7.37 -0.53
N ARG A 157 -5.89 -7.17 -0.18
CA ARG A 157 -6.69 -8.17 0.52
C ARG A 157 -6.79 -9.46 -0.29
N ASP A 158 -7.19 -9.36 -1.55
CA ASP A 158 -7.49 -10.51 -2.41
C ASP A 158 -6.22 -11.29 -2.80
N ALA A 159 -5.08 -10.61 -2.89
CA ALA A 159 -3.78 -11.24 -3.13
C ALA A 159 -3.21 -11.95 -1.89
N GLY A 160 -3.74 -11.68 -0.69
CA GLY A 160 -3.30 -12.34 0.53
C GLY A 160 -2.23 -11.58 1.34
N VAL A 161 -2.13 -10.26 1.19
CA VAL A 161 -1.41 -9.41 2.16
C VAL A 161 -2.05 -9.62 3.53
N ARG A 162 -1.22 -9.75 4.57
CA ARG A 162 -1.71 -10.06 5.93
C ARG A 162 -1.98 -8.83 6.76
N GLU A 163 -1.19 -7.77 6.55
CA GLU A 163 -1.34 -6.50 7.26
C GLU A 163 -1.12 -5.33 6.29
N TYR A 164 -2.09 -4.41 6.24
CA TYR A 164 -2.07 -3.24 5.37
C TYR A 164 -2.27 -1.96 6.16
N TRP A 165 -1.41 -0.99 5.96
CA TRP A 165 -1.43 0.31 6.63
C TRP A 165 -1.67 1.43 5.62
N VAL A 166 -2.52 2.38 6.00
CA VAL A 166 -2.71 3.64 5.28
C VAL A 166 -2.33 4.78 6.22
N LEU A 167 -1.28 5.51 5.86
CA LEU A 167 -0.79 6.65 6.63
C LEU A 167 -1.36 7.94 6.05
N ASP A 168 -1.99 8.76 6.87
CA ASP A 168 -2.46 10.10 6.51
C ASP A 168 -1.53 11.16 7.12
N PRO A 169 -0.64 11.77 6.31
CA PRO A 169 0.28 12.78 6.80
C PRO A 169 -0.41 14.06 7.26
N GLU A 170 -1.53 14.45 6.63
CA GLU A 170 -2.22 15.70 6.96
C GLU A 170 -2.89 15.61 8.34
N ASN A 171 -3.58 14.51 8.59
CA ASN A 171 -4.30 14.30 9.85
C ASN A 171 -3.47 13.54 10.89
N LYS A 172 -2.23 13.21 10.59
CA LYS A 172 -1.26 12.51 11.46
C LYS A 172 -1.87 11.28 12.12
N HIS A 173 -2.43 10.39 11.30
CA HIS A 173 -2.98 9.13 11.77
C HIS A 173 -2.66 7.98 10.81
N ILE A 174 -2.82 6.75 11.31
CA ILE A 174 -2.68 5.52 10.53
C ILE A 174 -3.94 4.68 10.69
N SER A 175 -4.46 4.19 9.57
CA SER A 175 -5.44 3.12 9.53
C SER A 175 -4.72 1.80 9.30
N VAL A 176 -4.87 0.86 10.23
CA VAL A 176 -4.29 -0.49 10.19
C VAL A 176 -5.39 -1.47 9.86
N TYR A 177 -5.16 -2.30 8.85
CA TYR A 177 -6.07 -3.39 8.45
C TYR A 177 -5.33 -4.72 8.58
N LEU A 178 -5.94 -5.66 9.28
CA LEU A 178 -5.46 -7.04 9.38
C LEU A 178 -6.43 -7.92 8.60
N PHE A 179 -5.91 -8.67 7.65
CA PHE A 179 -6.67 -9.60 6.83
C PHE A 179 -6.45 -11.03 7.34
N ASP A 180 -7.53 -11.69 7.75
CA ASP A 180 -7.53 -13.07 8.24
C ASP A 180 -8.68 -13.83 7.54
N GLY A 181 -8.39 -14.34 6.36
CA GLY A 181 -9.40 -14.86 5.44
C GLY A 181 -10.46 -13.81 5.10
N GLU A 182 -11.74 -14.12 5.35
CA GLU A 182 -12.84 -13.16 5.12
C GLU A 182 -12.97 -12.09 6.21
N LYS A 183 -12.22 -12.23 7.31
CA LYS A 183 -12.29 -11.31 8.44
C LYS A 183 -11.33 -10.15 8.25
N ILE A 184 -11.86 -8.93 8.38
CA ILE A 184 -11.08 -7.70 8.38
C ILE A 184 -11.17 -7.07 9.76
N ILE A 185 -10.02 -6.82 10.38
CA ILE A 185 -9.94 -6.08 11.64
C ILE A 185 -9.29 -4.74 11.31
N SER A 186 -9.99 -3.64 11.58
CA SER A 186 -9.46 -2.29 11.41
C SER A 186 -9.22 -1.60 12.75
N ARG A 187 -8.14 -0.81 12.81
CA ARG A 187 -7.79 0.06 13.94
C ARG A 187 -7.20 1.35 13.44
N THR A 188 -7.45 2.45 14.14
CA THR A 188 -6.84 3.76 13.84
C THR A 188 -5.95 4.18 15.01
N TYR A 189 -4.75 4.65 14.67
CA TYR A 189 -3.77 5.17 15.64
C TYR A 189 -3.39 6.61 15.26
N ARG A 190 -3.02 7.40 16.25
CA ARG A 190 -2.69 8.82 16.09
C ARG A 190 -1.23 9.11 16.42
N GLU A 191 -0.77 10.30 16.09
CA GLU A 191 0.62 10.80 16.18
C GLU A 191 1.41 10.36 17.43
N LYS A 192 0.76 10.21 18.59
CA LYS A 192 1.45 9.87 19.85
C LYS A 192 1.38 8.39 20.24
N ASP A 193 0.76 7.59 19.39
CA ASP A 193 0.57 6.17 19.68
C ASP A 193 1.80 5.35 19.27
N GLN A 194 1.93 4.20 19.94
CA GLN A 194 2.82 3.11 19.55
C GLN A 194 1.98 2.05 18.84
N VAL A 195 2.31 1.73 17.58
CA VAL A 195 1.51 0.81 16.76
C VAL A 195 2.17 -0.55 16.70
N PRO A 196 1.52 -1.61 17.20
CA PRO A 196 2.04 -2.96 17.05
C PRO A 196 1.94 -3.41 15.59
N VAL A 197 3.03 -3.96 15.05
CA VAL A 197 3.01 -4.65 13.76
C VAL A 197 2.66 -6.10 14.01
N SER A 198 1.42 -6.50 13.65
CA SER A 198 0.85 -7.79 14.05
C SER A 198 1.60 -8.97 13.43
N ILE A 199 2.10 -8.82 12.20
CA ILE A 199 2.89 -9.88 11.53
C ILE A 199 4.33 -10.01 12.05
N LEU A 200 4.83 -9.01 12.79
CA LEU A 200 6.19 -8.94 13.34
C LEU A 200 6.16 -8.84 14.86
N SER A 201 5.99 -9.96 15.54
CA SER A 201 5.87 -10.00 17.00
C SER A 201 6.99 -9.21 17.70
N GLY A 202 6.59 -8.26 18.54
CA GLY A 202 7.49 -7.40 19.32
C GLY A 202 7.93 -6.11 18.61
N LEU A 203 7.57 -5.87 17.35
CA LEU A 203 7.77 -4.58 16.73
C LEU A 203 6.64 -3.62 17.11
N MET A 204 7.05 -2.46 17.63
CA MET A 204 6.18 -1.32 17.89
C MET A 204 6.70 -0.12 17.10
N ILE A 205 5.86 0.49 16.28
CA ILE A 205 6.21 1.69 15.52
C ILE A 205 5.81 2.93 16.31
N ASP A 206 6.78 3.81 16.55
CA ASP A 206 6.58 5.09 17.19
C ASP A 206 6.08 6.14 16.21
N LEU A 207 4.80 6.46 16.29
CA LEU A 207 4.19 7.45 15.39
C LEU A 207 4.63 8.88 15.70
N SER A 208 5.10 9.17 16.93
CA SER A 208 5.63 10.49 17.24
C SER A 208 6.91 10.79 16.44
N ALA A 209 7.71 9.77 16.17
CA ALA A 209 8.88 9.88 15.31
C ALA A 209 8.50 9.88 13.81
N VAL A 210 7.52 9.07 13.40
CA VAL A 210 7.05 9.00 12.00
C VAL A 210 6.47 10.32 11.53
N PHE A 211 5.69 11.02 12.38
CA PHE A 211 5.05 12.29 12.04
C PHE A 211 5.81 13.52 12.57
N ALA A 212 7.06 13.36 13.06
CA ALA A 212 7.93 14.47 13.43
C ALA A 212 8.18 15.38 12.19
N GLU A 213 8.21 16.70 12.44
CA GLU A 213 8.48 17.74 11.42
C GLU A 213 9.97 18.06 11.33
#